data_ad603250f9feeb2cbc48396fbe141789
#
_entry.id   ad603250f9feeb2cbc48396fbe141789
#
_cell.length_a   1.000
_cell.length_b   1.000
_cell.length_c   1.000
_cell.angle_alpha   90.00
_cell.angle_beta   90.00
_cell.angle_gamma   90.00
#
_symmetry.space_group_name_H-M   'P 1'
#
loop_
_entity.id
_entity.type
_entity.pdbx_description
1 polymer ?
#
loop_
_entity_poly.entity_id
_entity_poly.type
_entity_poly.pdbx_seq_one_letter_code
_entity_poly.pdbx_strand_id
1 'polypeptide(L)'
;MKKRLITAAVGIAFFIIILFFSGGIVLNIAVSILSVIAIWEIFVATKYINNIPLLVANMVFAFAVPFFRTPYSNDVSKVCILLFIIALFVIMLKQKVKIEQIGLVFMLNTVISFAFSSIIYLRDLPESPVYHLQPIDGAFFIVFAVGGAWITDAGAYFIGRFLGKNKMAPTISPNKTWEGAAG
;
A
#
# COMPACT_ATOMS: atom_id res chain seq x y z
N MET A 1 24.20 1.34 -10.49
CA MET A 1 23.24 2.25 -11.17
C MET A 1 22.42 1.53 -12.23
N LYS A 2 22.99 0.78 -13.19
CA LYS A 2 22.26 0.09 -14.27
C LYS A 2 21.10 -0.80 -13.79
N LYS A 3 21.30 -1.63 -12.75
CA LYS A 3 20.24 -2.51 -12.21
C LYS A 3 19.01 -1.72 -11.71
N ARG A 4 19.22 -0.60 -11.00
CA ARG A 4 18.13 0.25 -10.48
C ARG A 4 17.35 0.93 -11.61
N LEU A 5 18.05 1.36 -12.67
CA LEU A 5 17.41 1.98 -13.84
C LEU A 5 16.55 0.96 -14.60
N ILE A 6 17.03 -0.26 -14.77
CA ILE A 6 16.29 -1.34 -15.41
C ILE A 6 15.03 -1.68 -14.59
N THR A 7 15.17 -1.84 -13.27
CA THR A 7 14.02 -2.13 -12.41
C THR A 7 12.97 -1.02 -12.45
N ALA A 8 13.40 0.24 -12.46
CA ALA A 8 12.48 1.39 -12.60
C ALA A 8 11.77 1.39 -13.95
N ALA A 9 12.50 1.17 -15.05
CA ALA A 9 11.92 1.12 -16.38
C ALA A 9 10.90 -0.02 -16.54
N VAL A 10 11.21 -1.21 -16.01
CA VAL A 10 10.28 -2.35 -15.98
C VAL A 10 9.06 -2.03 -15.12
N GLY A 11 9.24 -1.41 -13.96
CA GLY A 11 8.14 -1.01 -13.08
C GLY A 11 7.20 0.00 -13.76
N ILE A 12 7.76 1.01 -14.45
CA ILE A 12 6.97 2.00 -15.20
C ILE A 12 6.20 1.33 -16.36
N ALA A 13 6.86 0.47 -17.13
CA ALA A 13 6.21 -0.25 -18.23
C ALA A 13 5.05 -1.12 -17.71
N PHE A 14 5.26 -1.83 -16.60
CA PHE A 14 4.23 -2.65 -15.97
C PHE A 14 3.06 -1.79 -15.45
N PHE A 15 3.35 -0.65 -14.83
CA PHE A 15 2.34 0.31 -14.37
C PHE A 15 1.48 0.84 -15.53
N ILE A 16 2.10 1.21 -16.66
CA ILE A 16 1.38 1.67 -17.85
C ILE A 16 0.46 0.57 -18.39
N ILE A 17 0.94 -0.67 -18.47
CA ILE A 17 0.12 -1.81 -18.92
C ILE A 17 -1.09 -1.99 -18.01
N ILE A 18 -0.91 -1.95 -16.68
CA ILE A 18 -2.02 -2.07 -15.73
C ILE A 18 -3.03 -0.94 -15.89
N LEU A 19 -2.59 0.29 -16.17
CA LEU A 19 -3.48 1.42 -16.42
C LEU A 19 -4.36 1.23 -17.66
N PHE A 20 -3.84 0.62 -18.73
CA PHE A 20 -4.66 0.28 -19.91
C PHE A 20 -5.82 -0.68 -19.58
N PHE A 21 -5.63 -1.55 -18.58
CA PHE A 21 -6.64 -2.51 -18.12
C PHE A 21 -7.32 -2.06 -16.81
N SER A 22 -7.20 -0.79 -16.45
CA SER A 22 -7.66 -0.27 -15.15
C SER A 22 -9.19 -0.35 -14.97
N GLY A 23 -9.97 -0.33 -16.04
CA GLY A 23 -11.44 -0.41 -16.01
C GLY A 23 -12.01 -1.73 -15.50
N GLY A 24 -11.17 -2.73 -15.17
CA GLY A 24 -11.62 -4.06 -14.74
C GLY A 24 -10.98 -4.52 -13.43
N ILE A 25 -11.16 -5.79 -13.13
CA ILE A 25 -10.62 -6.48 -11.95
C ILE A 25 -9.07 -6.51 -11.91
N VAL A 26 -8.42 -6.25 -13.04
CA VAL A 26 -6.95 -6.33 -13.19
C VAL A 26 -6.24 -5.39 -12.22
N LEU A 27 -6.72 -4.15 -12.11
CA LEU A 27 -6.13 -3.18 -11.17
C LEU A 27 -6.33 -3.62 -9.72
N ASN A 28 -7.50 -4.16 -9.36
CA ASN A 28 -7.75 -4.68 -8.01
C ASN A 28 -6.78 -5.81 -7.67
N ILE A 29 -6.55 -6.76 -8.60
CA ILE A 29 -5.60 -7.85 -8.41
C ILE A 29 -4.16 -7.32 -8.26
N ALA A 30 -3.75 -6.38 -9.12
CA ALA A 30 -2.42 -5.79 -9.04
C ALA A 30 -2.17 -5.07 -7.70
N VAL A 31 -3.12 -4.25 -7.26
CA VAL A 31 -3.07 -3.55 -5.97
C VAL A 31 -3.07 -4.54 -4.80
N SER A 32 -3.87 -5.62 -4.88
CA SER A 32 -3.89 -6.68 -3.87
C SER A 32 -2.53 -7.38 -3.75
N ILE A 33 -1.88 -7.70 -4.88
CA ILE A 33 -0.55 -8.31 -4.88
C ILE A 33 0.47 -7.37 -4.23
N LEU A 34 0.44 -6.07 -4.56
CA LEU A 34 1.34 -5.09 -3.94
C LEU A 34 1.09 -4.98 -2.43
N SER A 35 -0.17 -4.97 -1.99
CA SER A 35 -0.52 -4.97 -0.56
C SER A 35 0.03 -6.21 0.15
N VAL A 36 -0.14 -7.40 -0.44
CA VAL A 36 0.39 -8.66 0.12
C VAL A 36 1.90 -8.64 0.22
N ILE A 37 2.61 -8.16 -0.81
CA ILE A 37 4.07 -8.03 -0.80
C ILE A 37 4.52 -7.09 0.32
N ALA A 38 3.87 -5.93 0.47
CA ALA A 38 4.20 -4.96 1.51
C ALA A 38 4.00 -5.55 2.92
N ILE A 39 2.92 -6.30 3.14
CA ILE A 39 2.68 -6.98 4.41
C ILE A 39 3.72 -8.07 4.67
N TRP A 40 4.08 -8.85 3.66
CA TRP A 40 5.14 -9.85 3.78
C TRP A 40 6.48 -9.21 4.18
N GLU A 41 6.87 -8.08 3.56
CA GLU A 41 8.08 -7.34 3.91
C GLU A 41 8.07 -6.85 5.36
N ILE A 42 6.91 -6.40 5.87
CA ILE A 42 6.76 -6.02 7.29
C ILE A 42 6.99 -7.22 8.21
N PHE A 43 6.44 -8.38 7.88
CA PHE A 43 6.64 -9.59 8.68
C PHE A 43 8.10 -10.04 8.69
N VAL A 44 8.83 -9.87 7.57
CA VAL A 44 10.27 -10.09 7.51
C VAL A 44 11.02 -9.08 8.38
N ALA A 45 10.72 -7.79 8.25
CA ALA A 45 11.39 -6.72 8.98
C ALA A 45 11.16 -6.79 10.49
N THR A 46 9.96 -7.16 10.93
CA THR A 46 9.59 -7.33 12.34
C THR A 46 10.01 -8.68 12.93
N LYS A 47 10.52 -9.59 12.10
CA LYS A 47 10.88 -10.98 12.46
C LYS A 47 9.68 -11.83 12.93
N TYR A 48 8.45 -11.46 12.55
CA TYR A 48 7.22 -12.22 12.86
C TYR A 48 6.89 -13.28 11.81
N ILE A 49 7.74 -13.45 10.80
CA ILE A 49 7.53 -14.38 9.68
C ILE A 49 7.33 -15.84 10.12
N ASN A 50 7.87 -16.23 11.27
CA ASN A 50 7.75 -17.59 11.80
C ASN A 50 6.34 -17.89 12.36
N ASN A 51 5.52 -16.86 12.58
CA ASN A 51 4.13 -17.06 12.98
C ASN A 51 3.25 -17.16 11.74
N ILE A 52 3.22 -18.37 11.14
CA ILE A 52 2.54 -18.64 9.89
C ILE A 52 1.03 -18.29 9.93
N PRO A 53 0.24 -18.66 10.96
CA PRO A 53 -1.16 -18.27 11.00
C PRO A 53 -1.38 -16.75 11.05
N LEU A 54 -0.54 -16.02 11.79
CA LEU A 54 -0.60 -14.57 11.84
C LEU A 54 -0.26 -13.95 10.49
N LEU A 55 0.79 -14.45 9.83
CA LEU A 55 1.19 -14.01 8.49
C LEU A 55 0.07 -14.25 7.48
N VAL A 56 -0.48 -15.48 7.42
CA VAL A 56 -1.53 -15.83 6.46
C VAL A 56 -2.79 -15.00 6.66
N ALA A 57 -3.25 -14.83 7.91
CA ALA A 57 -4.43 -14.01 8.19
C ALA A 57 -4.25 -12.56 7.72
N ASN A 58 -3.05 -11.99 7.92
CA ASN A 58 -2.74 -10.63 7.46
C ASN A 58 -2.62 -10.54 5.94
N MET A 59 -2.03 -11.52 5.26
CA MET A 59 -1.94 -11.54 3.79
C MET A 59 -3.32 -11.69 3.13
N VAL A 60 -4.18 -12.55 3.68
CA VAL A 60 -5.56 -12.73 3.19
C VAL A 60 -6.35 -11.43 3.33
N PHE A 61 -6.26 -10.76 4.47
CA PHE A 61 -6.92 -9.47 4.68
C PHE A 61 -6.39 -8.41 3.70
N ALA A 62 -5.07 -8.27 3.57
CA ALA A 62 -4.45 -7.32 2.66
C ALA A 62 -4.87 -7.56 1.20
N PHE A 63 -5.03 -8.83 0.79
CA PHE A 63 -5.52 -9.19 -0.54
C PHE A 63 -7.00 -8.79 -0.72
N ALA A 64 -7.83 -8.92 0.30
CA ALA A 64 -9.26 -8.68 0.22
C ALA A 64 -9.64 -7.18 0.18
N VAL A 65 -8.88 -6.31 0.87
CA VAL A 65 -9.22 -4.89 1.04
C VAL A 65 -9.47 -4.15 -0.28
N PRO A 66 -8.67 -4.32 -1.37
CA PRO A 66 -8.92 -3.65 -2.65
C PRO A 66 -10.25 -4.05 -3.33
N PHE A 67 -10.93 -5.10 -2.86
CA PHE A 67 -12.24 -5.52 -3.37
C PHE A 67 -13.41 -5.00 -2.53
N PHE A 68 -13.17 -4.28 -1.43
CA PHE A 68 -14.23 -3.79 -0.54
C PHE A 68 -15.11 -2.70 -1.14
N ARG A 69 -14.78 -2.17 -2.29
CA ARG A 69 -15.51 -1.07 -2.93
C ARG A 69 -16.45 -1.47 -4.07
N THR A 70 -16.79 -2.73 -4.23
CA THR A 70 -17.83 -3.10 -5.18
C THR A 70 -19.22 -2.71 -4.65
N PRO A 71 -20.23 -2.38 -5.49
CA PRO A 71 -21.55 -1.96 -5.05
C PRO A 71 -22.25 -2.91 -4.07
N TYR A 72 -21.89 -4.19 -4.11
CA TYR A 72 -22.38 -5.24 -3.21
C TYR A 72 -21.51 -5.45 -1.96
N SER A 73 -20.47 -4.64 -1.75
CA SER A 73 -19.40 -4.96 -0.79
C SER A 73 -19.58 -4.34 0.60
N ASN A 74 -20.53 -3.43 0.82
CA ASN A 74 -20.64 -2.75 2.12
C ASN A 74 -20.86 -3.72 3.29
N ASP A 75 -21.66 -4.76 3.10
CA ASP A 75 -21.87 -5.75 4.17
C ASP A 75 -20.78 -6.82 4.15
N VAL A 76 -20.29 -7.21 2.96
CA VAL A 76 -19.17 -8.15 2.83
C VAL A 76 -17.90 -7.59 3.45
N SER A 77 -17.60 -6.30 3.24
CA SER A 77 -16.42 -5.66 3.83
C SER A 77 -16.47 -5.63 5.36
N LYS A 78 -17.65 -5.33 5.94
CA LYS A 78 -17.86 -5.37 7.40
C LYS A 78 -17.64 -6.77 7.95
N VAL A 79 -18.20 -7.79 7.28
CA VAL A 79 -18.01 -9.20 7.67
C VAL A 79 -16.54 -9.61 7.56
N CYS A 80 -15.83 -9.24 6.49
CA CYS A 80 -14.41 -9.53 6.33
C CYS A 80 -13.56 -8.89 7.43
N ILE A 81 -13.82 -7.63 7.78
CA ILE A 81 -13.13 -6.93 8.86
C ILE A 81 -13.40 -7.64 10.20
N LEU A 82 -14.66 -7.99 10.48
CA LEU A 82 -15.03 -8.70 11.70
C LEU A 82 -14.33 -10.06 11.80
N LEU A 83 -14.35 -10.85 10.71
CA LEU A 83 -13.67 -12.15 10.64
C LEU A 83 -12.16 -12.01 10.83
N PHE A 84 -11.54 -10.96 10.26
CA PHE A 84 -10.12 -10.68 10.47
C PHE A 84 -9.82 -10.39 11.94
N ILE A 85 -10.60 -9.54 12.59
CA ILE A 85 -10.44 -9.24 14.02
C ILE A 85 -10.60 -10.51 14.88
N ILE A 86 -11.63 -11.33 14.60
CA ILE A 86 -11.84 -12.60 15.30
C ILE A 86 -10.65 -13.54 15.08
N ALA A 87 -10.15 -13.65 13.83
CA ALA A 87 -8.98 -14.48 13.53
C ALA A 87 -7.75 -14.05 14.31
N LEU A 88 -7.45 -12.76 14.38
CA LEU A 88 -6.34 -12.22 15.18
C LEU A 88 -6.50 -12.54 16.66
N PHE A 89 -7.72 -12.41 17.18
CA PHE A 89 -8.00 -12.73 18.59
C PHE A 89 -7.81 -14.22 18.89
N VAL A 90 -8.30 -15.11 18.02
CA VAL A 90 -8.11 -16.57 18.13
C VAL A 90 -6.62 -16.94 18.06
N ILE A 91 -5.87 -16.32 17.15
CA ILE A 91 -4.42 -16.56 17.02
C ILE A 91 -3.70 -16.11 18.29
N MET A 92 -4.05 -14.94 18.83
CA MET A 92 -3.51 -14.41 20.08
C MET A 92 -3.67 -15.42 21.22
N LEU A 93 -4.88 -15.95 21.41
CA LEU A 93 -5.17 -16.90 22.48
C LEU A 93 -4.50 -18.27 22.30
N LYS A 94 -4.53 -18.82 21.06
CA LYS A 94 -3.98 -20.15 20.79
C LYS A 94 -2.46 -20.19 20.76
N GLN A 95 -1.82 -19.15 20.23
CA GLN A 95 -0.37 -19.12 20.03
C GLN A 95 0.37 -18.28 21.07
N LYS A 96 -0.35 -17.74 22.08
CA LYS A 96 0.21 -16.89 23.14
C LYS A 96 1.03 -15.70 22.57
N VAL A 97 0.56 -15.14 21.43
CA VAL A 97 1.16 -13.96 20.82
C VAL A 97 0.85 -12.77 21.71
N LYS A 98 1.84 -11.91 21.94
CA LYS A 98 1.65 -10.70 22.76
C LYS A 98 0.70 -9.73 22.08
N ILE A 99 -0.13 -9.05 22.88
CA ILE A 99 -1.12 -8.10 22.37
C ILE A 99 -0.46 -6.93 21.62
N GLU A 100 0.75 -6.54 22.03
CA GLU A 100 1.51 -5.49 21.34
C GLU A 100 1.88 -5.89 19.91
N GLN A 101 2.20 -7.18 19.68
CA GLN A 101 2.50 -7.71 18.36
C GLN A 101 1.25 -7.72 17.48
N ILE A 102 0.12 -8.18 18.03
CA ILE A 102 -1.17 -8.17 17.32
C ILE A 102 -1.56 -6.73 16.97
N GLY A 103 -1.47 -5.81 17.93
CA GLY A 103 -1.78 -4.40 17.71
C GLY A 103 -0.90 -3.75 16.63
N LEU A 104 0.40 -4.04 16.64
CA LEU A 104 1.34 -3.52 15.64
C LEU A 104 0.99 -4.03 14.24
N VAL A 105 0.82 -5.33 14.05
CA VAL A 105 0.54 -5.89 12.72
C VAL A 105 -0.86 -5.52 12.25
N PHE A 106 -1.85 -5.42 13.13
CA PHE A 106 -3.19 -4.93 12.81
C PHE A 106 -3.15 -3.48 12.31
N MET A 107 -2.48 -2.59 13.04
CA MET A 107 -2.34 -1.17 12.67
C MET A 107 -1.61 -1.03 11.33
N LEU A 108 -0.45 -1.67 11.16
CA LEU A 108 0.33 -1.58 9.93
C LEU A 108 -0.43 -2.15 8.73
N ASN A 109 -1.06 -3.32 8.90
CA ASN A 109 -1.84 -3.94 7.83
C ASN A 109 -3.02 -3.06 7.42
N THR A 110 -3.77 -2.54 8.39
CA THR A 110 -4.91 -1.66 8.11
C THR A 110 -4.46 -0.42 7.34
N VAL A 111 -3.45 0.31 7.84
CA VAL A 111 -2.95 1.54 7.20
C VAL A 111 -2.46 1.26 5.78
N ILE A 112 -1.64 0.22 5.58
CA ILE A 112 -1.04 -0.07 4.28
C ILE A 112 -2.08 -0.57 3.29
N SER A 113 -2.92 -1.53 3.68
CA SER A 113 -3.92 -2.09 2.78
C SER A 113 -4.95 -1.05 2.34
N PHE A 114 -5.40 -0.16 3.23
CA PHE A 114 -6.28 0.94 2.86
C PHE A 114 -5.58 2.02 2.05
N ALA A 115 -4.30 2.32 2.33
CA ALA A 115 -3.51 3.24 1.51
C ALA A 115 -3.38 2.73 0.06
N PHE A 116 -3.04 1.45 -0.14
CA PHE A 116 -3.03 0.86 -1.48
C PHE A 116 -4.43 0.83 -2.13
N SER A 117 -5.47 0.51 -1.36
CA SER A 117 -6.85 0.49 -1.84
C SER A 117 -7.35 1.88 -2.28
N SER A 118 -6.75 2.98 -1.82
CA SER A 118 -7.08 4.33 -2.28
C SER A 118 -6.89 4.52 -3.79
N ILE A 119 -6.01 3.74 -4.42
CA ILE A 119 -5.83 3.71 -5.89
C ILE A 119 -7.13 3.25 -6.57
N ILE A 120 -7.79 2.23 -6.02
CA ILE A 120 -9.09 1.75 -6.53
C ILE A 120 -10.16 2.82 -6.31
N TYR A 121 -10.09 3.52 -5.17
CA TYR A 121 -10.99 4.66 -4.91
C TYR A 121 -10.87 5.75 -5.97
N LEU A 122 -9.65 6.12 -6.37
CA LEU A 122 -9.42 7.13 -7.40
C LEU A 122 -9.94 6.68 -8.78
N ARG A 123 -9.76 5.39 -9.13
CA ARG A 123 -10.31 4.82 -10.36
C ARG A 123 -11.83 4.95 -10.42
N ASP A 124 -12.50 4.61 -9.30
CA ASP A 124 -13.96 4.51 -9.25
C ASP A 124 -14.64 5.86 -8.95
N LEU A 125 -13.86 6.93 -8.75
CA LEU A 125 -14.38 8.27 -8.47
C LEU A 125 -15.32 8.81 -9.55
N PRO A 126 -15.04 8.62 -10.87
CA PRO A 126 -15.94 9.04 -11.94
C PRO A 126 -17.33 8.39 -11.91
N GLU A 127 -17.46 7.20 -11.33
CA GLU A 127 -18.74 6.50 -11.20
C GLU A 127 -19.63 7.09 -10.09
N SER A 128 -19.11 8.04 -9.32
CA SER A 128 -19.86 8.70 -8.25
C SER A 128 -20.93 9.64 -8.83
N PRO A 129 -22.20 9.56 -8.39
CA PRO A 129 -23.24 10.46 -8.86
C PRO A 129 -23.02 11.94 -8.45
N VAL A 130 -22.06 12.19 -7.56
CA VAL A 130 -21.73 13.53 -7.06
C VAL A 130 -20.82 14.28 -8.03
N TYR A 131 -19.96 13.55 -8.76
CA TYR A 131 -18.98 14.13 -9.68
C TYR A 131 -19.34 13.74 -11.12
N HIS A 132 -19.66 14.71 -11.97
CA HIS A 132 -19.93 14.51 -13.41
C HIS A 132 -18.63 14.30 -14.19
N LEU A 133 -17.88 13.24 -13.85
CA LEU A 133 -16.57 12.92 -14.42
C LEU A 133 -16.70 11.85 -15.50
N GLN A 134 -15.75 11.82 -16.42
CA GLN A 134 -15.64 10.77 -17.42
C GLN A 134 -14.83 9.57 -16.89
N PRO A 135 -15.06 8.34 -17.36
CA PRO A 135 -14.29 7.17 -16.91
C PRO A 135 -12.76 7.34 -17.06
N ILE A 136 -12.30 8.11 -18.05
CA ILE A 136 -10.87 8.41 -18.25
C ILE A 136 -10.27 9.22 -17.11
N ASP A 137 -11.08 10.02 -16.39
CA ASP A 137 -10.60 10.85 -15.29
C ASP A 137 -10.07 9.99 -14.13
N GLY A 138 -10.62 8.80 -13.92
CA GLY A 138 -10.11 7.86 -12.93
C GLY A 138 -8.66 7.45 -13.18
N ALA A 139 -8.32 7.12 -14.43
CA ALA A 139 -6.94 6.80 -14.81
C ALA A 139 -6.04 8.04 -14.65
N PHE A 140 -6.52 9.23 -15.01
CA PHE A 140 -5.81 10.49 -14.81
C PHE A 140 -5.48 10.73 -13.34
N PHE A 141 -6.46 10.55 -12.43
CA PHE A 141 -6.24 10.71 -10.99
C PHE A 141 -5.20 9.74 -10.44
N ILE A 142 -5.19 8.48 -10.91
CA ILE A 142 -4.17 7.51 -10.53
C ILE A 142 -2.78 7.97 -10.99
N VAL A 143 -2.64 8.39 -12.25
CA VAL A 143 -1.37 8.89 -12.80
C VAL A 143 -0.90 10.11 -12.04
N PHE A 144 -1.79 11.03 -11.73
CA PHE A 144 -1.48 12.25 -10.98
C PHE A 144 -1.01 11.92 -9.56
N ALA A 145 -1.69 11.02 -8.85
CA ALA A 145 -1.34 10.64 -7.48
C ALA A 145 0.00 9.89 -7.43
N VAL A 146 0.19 8.87 -8.27
CA VAL A 146 1.42 8.08 -8.31
C VAL A 146 2.60 8.90 -8.86
N GLY A 147 2.36 9.69 -9.92
CA GLY A 147 3.36 10.58 -10.49
C GLY A 147 3.79 11.66 -9.51
N GLY A 148 2.86 12.26 -8.77
CA GLY A 148 3.14 13.22 -7.70
C GLY A 148 4.02 12.60 -6.61
N ALA A 149 3.71 11.38 -6.16
CA ALA A 149 4.53 10.67 -5.19
C ALA A 149 5.96 10.43 -5.70
N TRP A 150 6.11 10.00 -6.97
CA TRP A 150 7.43 9.79 -7.57
C TRP A 150 8.24 11.08 -7.74
N ILE A 151 7.58 12.17 -8.15
CA ILE A 151 8.23 13.49 -8.29
C ILE A 151 8.69 13.97 -6.92
N THR A 152 7.86 13.82 -5.88
CA THR A 152 8.20 14.20 -4.51
C THR A 152 9.40 13.39 -3.98
N ASP A 153 9.41 12.08 -4.20
CA ASP A 153 10.52 11.22 -3.76
C ASP A 153 11.82 11.55 -4.52
N ALA A 154 11.73 11.81 -5.83
CA ALA A 154 12.86 12.24 -6.63
C ALA A 154 13.38 13.62 -6.18
N GLY A 155 12.49 14.58 -5.93
CA GLY A 155 12.82 15.91 -5.41
C GLY A 155 13.53 15.83 -4.06
N ALA A 156 12.95 15.09 -3.12
CA ALA A 156 13.53 14.84 -1.80
C ALA A 156 14.94 14.22 -1.90
N TYR A 157 15.12 13.25 -2.81
CA TYR A 157 16.41 12.62 -3.04
C TYR A 157 17.45 13.62 -3.62
N PHE A 158 17.10 14.37 -4.67
CA PHE A 158 18.04 15.30 -5.30
C PHE A 158 18.38 16.46 -4.36
N ILE A 159 17.39 17.09 -3.74
CA ILE A 159 17.62 18.19 -2.80
C ILE A 159 18.40 17.72 -1.59
N GLY A 160 18.04 16.58 -1.01
CA GLY A 160 18.78 15.99 0.11
C GLY A 160 20.23 15.65 -0.23
N ARG A 161 20.50 15.23 -1.48
CA ARG A 161 21.85 14.90 -1.93
C ARG A 161 22.72 16.12 -2.23
N PHE A 162 22.13 17.16 -2.86
CA PHE A 162 22.91 18.33 -3.32
C PHE A 162 22.94 19.47 -2.29
N LEU A 163 21.87 19.65 -1.53
CA LEU A 163 21.72 20.75 -0.57
C LEU A 163 21.65 20.29 0.89
N GLY A 164 21.53 18.96 1.14
CA GLY A 164 21.35 18.43 2.48
C GLY A 164 22.58 18.60 3.37
N LYS A 165 22.41 19.35 4.45
CA LYS A 165 23.42 19.60 5.49
C LYS A 165 23.03 19.01 6.82
N ASN A 166 21.75 19.11 7.19
CA ASN A 166 21.22 18.74 8.49
C ASN A 166 20.57 17.35 8.45
N LYS A 167 21.11 16.40 9.21
CA LYS A 167 20.58 15.03 9.28
C LYS A 167 19.27 14.99 10.05
N MET A 168 18.21 14.38 9.48
CA MET A 168 16.89 14.27 10.10
C MET A 168 16.83 13.15 11.15
N ALA A 169 17.40 12.00 10.86
CA ALA A 169 17.36 10.81 11.72
C ALA A 169 18.66 10.00 11.61
N PRO A 170 19.79 10.46 12.20
CA PRO A 170 21.10 9.85 12.01
C PRO A 170 21.17 8.37 12.37
N THR A 171 20.44 7.95 13.40
CA THR A 171 20.44 6.57 13.93
C THR A 171 19.57 5.61 13.12
N ILE A 172 18.52 6.13 12.45
CA ILE A 172 17.54 5.30 11.71
C ILE A 172 17.82 5.34 10.21
N SER A 173 18.10 6.53 9.68
CA SER A 173 18.38 6.75 8.26
C SER A 173 19.44 7.84 8.07
N PRO A 174 20.74 7.46 8.05
CA PRO A 174 21.85 8.43 8.04
C PRO A 174 21.91 9.29 6.76
N ASN A 175 21.19 8.91 5.71
CA ASN A 175 21.16 9.66 4.44
C ASN A 175 20.01 10.66 4.32
N LYS A 176 19.03 10.62 5.23
CA LYS A 176 17.90 11.56 5.22
C LYS A 176 18.29 12.91 5.84
N THR A 177 17.89 14.00 5.17
CA THR A 177 18.17 15.38 5.59
C THR A 177 16.89 16.20 5.66
N TRP A 178 16.86 17.23 6.50
CA TRP A 178 15.73 18.14 6.62
C TRP A 178 15.47 18.92 5.31
N GLU A 179 16.54 19.31 4.63
CA GLU A 179 16.45 20.00 3.34
C GLU A 179 15.80 19.10 2.27
N GLY A 180 16.16 17.80 2.29
CA GLY A 180 15.53 16.83 1.40
C GLY A 180 14.08 16.52 1.74
N ALA A 181 13.65 16.69 2.99
CA ALA A 181 12.26 16.52 3.39
C ALA A 181 11.38 17.74 3.04
N ALA A 182 12.00 18.92 2.93
CA ALA A 182 11.31 20.16 2.56
C ALA A 182 11.19 20.36 1.03
N GLY A 183 12.03 19.69 0.24
CA GLY A 183 12.06 19.79 -1.23
C GLY A 183 11.33 18.72 -1.94
#